data_de9a8d507b60560bfcfd05b3b3dce6bc
#
_entry.id   de9a8d507b60560bfcfd05b3b3dce6bc
#
_cell.length_a   1.000
_cell.length_b   1.000
_cell.length_c   1.000
_cell.angle_alpha   90.00
_cell.angle_beta   90.00
_cell.angle_gamma   90.00
#
_symmetry.space_group_name_H-M   'P 1'
#
loop_
_entity.id
_entity.type
_entity.pdbx_description
1 polymer ?
#
loop_
_entity_poly.entity_id
_entity_poly.type
_entity_poly.pdbx_seq_one_letter_code
_entity_poly.pdbx_strand_id
1 'polypeptide(L)'
;MVVIKRAYRGRNAGQWALPGGRVDGDETAVAAGLRELHEEIGLVAPPTSVLGRLDDFPAASGFAITPIVVALDDPGALYPNDDEVHAVHFVRLDRLAADDVPHWVDRPDGSRLLQLRIGDSMTIHAPTGAILLQFRDVVLLGRETRVADLLQPDWTHK
;
A
#
# COMPACT_ATOMS: atom_id res chain seq x y z
N MET A 1 6.30 8.72 -3.44
CA MET A 1 5.50 7.81 -2.59
C MET A 1 6.40 6.72 -2.05
N VAL A 2 6.17 6.30 -0.79
CA VAL A 2 6.95 5.22 -0.15
C VAL A 2 6.24 3.88 -0.32
N VAL A 3 7.01 2.84 -0.67
CA VAL A 3 6.59 1.43 -0.69
C VAL A 3 7.67 0.65 0.06
N ILE A 4 7.27 -0.30 0.87
CA ILE A 4 8.19 -1.17 1.59
C ILE A 4 8.22 -2.58 0.99
N LYS A 5 9.34 -3.25 1.11
CA LYS A 5 9.44 -4.68 0.93
C LYS A 5 9.52 -5.32 2.31
N ARG A 6 8.54 -6.15 2.64
CA ARG A 6 8.46 -6.79 3.97
C ARG A 6 9.65 -7.71 4.18
N ALA A 7 10.09 -7.83 5.43
CA ALA A 7 11.14 -8.77 5.80
C ALA A 7 10.77 -10.21 5.40
N TYR A 8 11.78 -11.05 5.14
CA TYR A 8 11.57 -12.44 4.74
C TYR A 8 11.25 -13.36 5.93
N ARG A 9 10.49 -12.84 6.90
CA ARG A 9 10.02 -13.52 8.11
C ARG A 9 8.52 -13.31 8.30
N GLY A 10 7.85 -14.26 8.91
CA GLY A 10 6.43 -14.12 9.24
C GLY A 10 5.49 -14.16 8.04
N ARG A 11 4.31 -13.60 8.22
CA ARG A 11 3.27 -13.53 7.17
C ARG A 11 3.67 -12.56 6.08
N ASN A 12 3.32 -12.91 4.83
CA ASN A 12 3.55 -12.06 3.66
C ASN A 12 5.04 -11.70 3.43
N ALA A 13 5.93 -12.63 3.79
CA ALA A 13 7.37 -12.46 3.65
C ALA A 13 7.78 -12.02 2.23
N GLY A 14 8.61 -10.98 2.13
CA GLY A 14 9.12 -10.47 0.86
C GLY A 14 8.09 -9.85 -0.07
N GLN A 15 6.86 -9.59 0.38
CA GLN A 15 5.85 -8.91 -0.42
C GLN A 15 6.05 -7.38 -0.39
N TRP A 16 5.61 -6.73 -1.47
CA TRP A 16 5.49 -5.29 -1.54
C TRP A 16 4.29 -4.84 -0.71
N ALA A 17 4.47 -3.82 0.12
CA ALA A 17 3.43 -3.27 0.98
C ALA A 17 3.54 -1.75 1.12
N LEU A 18 2.52 -1.13 1.65
CA LEU A 18 2.59 0.19 2.26
C LEU A 18 2.91 0.01 3.75
N PRO A 19 3.59 0.97 4.40
CA PRO A 19 3.71 0.96 5.85
C PRO A 19 2.33 0.92 6.50
N GLY A 20 2.18 0.10 7.53
CA GLY A 20 0.91 -0.02 8.22
C GLY A 20 0.70 -1.35 8.92
N GLY A 21 -0.17 -1.35 9.93
CA GLY A 21 -0.46 -2.48 10.76
C GLY A 21 -1.89 -2.48 11.30
N ARG A 22 -2.08 -3.09 12.45
CA ARG A 22 -3.39 -3.17 13.10
C ARG A 22 -3.65 -1.94 13.93
N VAL A 23 -4.92 -1.59 14.04
CA VAL A 23 -5.41 -0.63 15.02
C VAL A 23 -5.35 -1.28 16.40
N ASP A 24 -4.68 -0.65 17.35
CA ASP A 24 -4.51 -1.13 18.71
C ASP A 24 -5.44 -0.38 19.67
N GLY A 25 -6.13 -1.14 20.55
CA GLY A 25 -7.02 -0.56 21.55
C GLY A 25 -8.07 0.38 20.97
N ASP A 26 -8.12 1.60 21.51
CA ASP A 26 -9.09 2.64 21.14
C ASP A 26 -8.52 3.68 20.15
N GLU A 27 -7.37 3.42 19.52
CA GLU A 27 -6.79 4.36 18.57
C GLU A 27 -7.63 4.47 17.29
N THR A 28 -7.53 5.62 16.61
CA THR A 28 -8.15 5.81 15.30
C THR A 28 -7.29 5.19 14.19
N ALA A 29 -7.88 4.89 13.03
CA ALA A 29 -7.12 4.42 11.86
C ALA A 29 -6.00 5.41 11.46
N VAL A 30 -6.21 6.72 11.63
CA VAL A 30 -5.19 7.74 11.40
C VAL A 30 -4.05 7.60 12.40
N ALA A 31 -4.35 7.47 13.69
CA ALA A 31 -3.33 7.32 14.72
C ALA A 31 -2.51 6.04 14.51
N ALA A 32 -3.19 4.91 14.22
CA ALA A 32 -2.54 3.66 13.88
C ALA A 32 -1.60 3.79 12.67
N GLY A 33 -2.07 4.38 11.58
CA GLY A 33 -1.27 4.58 10.37
C GLY A 33 -0.03 5.43 10.62
N LEU A 34 -0.13 6.52 11.41
CA LEU A 34 1.01 7.37 11.75
C LEU A 34 1.98 6.67 12.72
N ARG A 35 1.50 5.88 13.67
CA ARG A 35 2.33 5.08 14.57
C ARG A 35 3.13 4.04 13.80
N GLU A 36 2.46 3.25 12.96
CA GLU A 36 3.08 2.22 12.13
C GLU A 36 4.13 2.79 11.16
N LEU A 37 3.84 3.96 10.57
CA LEU A 37 4.80 4.68 9.73
C LEU A 37 6.10 4.99 10.48
N HIS A 38 5.99 5.36 11.77
CA HIS A 38 7.14 5.59 12.61
C HIS A 38 7.83 4.28 13.02
N GLU A 39 7.09 3.26 13.43
CA GLU A 39 7.62 1.98 13.90
C GLU A 39 8.34 1.21 12.78
N GLU A 40 7.77 1.16 11.58
CA GLU A 40 8.31 0.41 10.46
C GLU A 40 9.47 1.11 9.72
N ILE A 41 9.40 2.44 9.55
CA ILE A 41 10.40 3.17 8.74
C ILE A 41 11.00 4.42 9.42
N GLY A 42 10.70 4.64 10.70
CA GLY A 42 11.25 5.77 11.48
C GLY A 42 10.71 7.15 11.09
N LEU A 43 9.66 7.21 10.26
CA LEU A 43 9.15 8.46 9.73
C LEU A 43 8.07 9.04 10.64
N VAL A 44 8.36 10.21 11.21
CA VAL A 44 7.41 10.95 12.08
C VAL A 44 6.61 11.92 11.21
N ALA A 45 5.31 11.67 11.11
CA ALA A 45 4.38 12.52 10.38
C ALA A 45 3.37 13.15 11.36
N PRO A 46 3.20 14.48 11.37
CA PRO A 46 2.21 15.12 12.22
C PRO A 46 0.80 14.86 11.68
N PRO A 47 -0.25 14.84 12.52
CA PRO A 47 -1.63 14.68 12.07
C PRO A 47 -2.07 15.68 11.00
N THR A 48 -1.46 16.87 10.99
CA THR A 48 -1.72 17.92 9.99
C THR A 48 -1.21 17.57 8.59
N SER A 49 -0.36 16.55 8.44
CA SER A 49 0.11 16.04 7.14
C SER A 49 -0.87 15.07 6.49
N VAL A 50 -1.94 14.68 7.19
CA VAL A 50 -2.97 13.78 6.66
C VAL A 50 -3.88 14.54 5.71
N LEU A 51 -3.88 14.13 4.45
CA LEU A 51 -4.74 14.71 3.41
C LEU A 51 -6.14 14.09 3.39
N GLY A 52 -6.28 12.85 3.81
CA GLY A 52 -7.53 12.12 3.82
C GLY A 52 -7.33 10.61 3.84
N ARG A 53 -8.41 9.90 3.54
CA ARG A 53 -8.40 8.44 3.40
C ARG A 53 -9.04 8.02 2.08
N LEU A 54 -8.64 6.85 1.59
CA LEU A 54 -9.29 6.17 0.48
C LEU A 54 -10.35 5.19 1.01
N ASP A 55 -10.99 4.45 0.09
CA ASP A 55 -11.98 3.45 0.49
C ASP A 55 -11.33 2.30 1.28
N ASP A 56 -12.07 1.77 2.22
CA ASP A 56 -11.68 0.56 2.92
C ASP A 56 -11.58 -0.62 1.94
N PHE A 57 -10.50 -1.38 2.03
CA PHE A 57 -10.30 -2.57 1.23
C PHE A 57 -10.57 -3.83 2.09
N PRO A 58 -11.55 -4.68 1.73
CA PRO A 58 -11.81 -5.93 2.44
C PRO A 58 -10.72 -6.96 2.11
N ALA A 59 -9.79 -7.18 3.03
CA ALA A 59 -8.74 -8.16 2.84
C ALA A 59 -9.24 -9.58 3.06
N ALA A 60 -8.66 -10.56 2.33
CA ALA A 60 -8.98 -11.98 2.47
C ALA A 60 -8.69 -12.54 3.89
N SER A 61 -7.91 -11.83 4.69
CA SER A 61 -7.67 -12.12 6.10
C SER A 61 -8.86 -11.85 7.02
N GLY A 62 -9.95 -11.26 6.49
CA GLY A 62 -11.14 -10.84 7.25
C GLY A 62 -11.04 -9.46 7.89
N PHE A 63 -9.92 -8.74 7.70
CA PHE A 63 -9.76 -7.35 8.14
C PHE A 63 -10.13 -6.37 7.03
N ALA A 64 -10.62 -5.19 7.41
CA ALA A 64 -10.69 -4.04 6.53
C ALA A 64 -9.38 -3.24 6.62
N ILE A 65 -8.79 -2.90 5.47
CA ILE A 65 -7.62 -2.02 5.39
C ILE A 65 -8.12 -0.63 5.06
N THR A 66 -7.86 0.33 5.95
CA THR A 66 -8.19 1.75 5.76
C THR A 66 -6.96 2.52 5.31
N PRO A 67 -6.83 2.89 4.03
CA PRO A 67 -5.67 3.63 3.54
C PRO A 67 -5.73 5.10 3.95
N ILE A 68 -4.66 5.59 4.58
CA ILE A 68 -4.50 6.99 4.97
C ILE A 68 -3.49 7.65 4.04
N VAL A 69 -3.88 8.77 3.43
CA VAL A 69 -3.00 9.54 2.54
C VAL A 69 -2.30 10.63 3.35
N VAL A 70 -0.98 10.55 3.37
CA VAL A 70 -0.10 11.49 4.11
C VAL A 70 0.83 12.19 3.12
N ALA A 71 1.01 13.50 3.23
CA ALA A 71 1.97 14.26 2.45
C ALA A 71 2.95 14.99 3.36
N LEU A 72 4.23 14.84 3.06
CA LEU A 72 5.33 15.52 3.73
C LEU A 72 6.20 16.20 2.69
N ASP A 73 6.58 17.45 2.93
CA ASP A 73 7.49 18.19 2.05
C ASP A 73 8.91 17.62 2.13
N ASP A 74 9.35 17.27 3.34
CA ASP A 74 10.63 16.63 3.61
C ASP A 74 10.43 15.49 4.62
N PRO A 75 10.58 14.24 4.20
CA PRO A 75 10.48 13.10 5.12
C PRO A 75 11.69 12.96 6.05
N GLY A 76 12.78 13.67 5.79
CA GLY A 76 14.03 13.49 6.51
C GLY A 76 14.70 12.13 6.26
N ALA A 77 15.55 11.71 7.18
CA ALA A 77 16.17 10.38 7.13
C ALA A 77 15.19 9.31 7.58
N LEU A 78 15.17 8.19 6.86
CA LEU A 78 14.38 7.02 7.23
C LEU A 78 15.22 6.03 8.03
N TYR A 79 14.60 5.38 8.99
CA TYR A 79 15.23 4.38 9.87
C TYR A 79 14.37 3.11 9.86
N PRO A 80 14.47 2.27 8.81
CA PRO A 80 13.69 1.04 8.71
C PRO A 80 13.96 0.09 9.88
N ASN A 81 12.91 -0.53 10.39
CA ASN A 81 13.01 -1.62 11.35
C ASN A 81 13.33 -2.92 10.60
N ASP A 82 14.56 -3.41 10.72
CA ASP A 82 15.07 -4.60 10.00
C ASP A 82 14.29 -5.89 10.31
N ASP A 83 13.55 -5.94 11.43
CA ASP A 83 12.72 -7.08 11.77
C ASP A 83 11.44 -7.16 10.92
N GLU A 84 10.95 -6.03 10.41
CA GLU A 84 9.70 -5.92 9.67
C GLU A 84 9.89 -5.49 8.22
N VAL A 85 10.88 -4.66 7.95
CA VAL A 85 11.13 -4.03 6.65
C VAL A 85 12.48 -4.46 6.10
N HIS A 86 12.46 -5.20 4.98
CA HIS A 86 13.68 -5.57 4.26
C HIS A 86 14.29 -4.40 3.47
N ALA A 87 13.42 -3.58 2.86
CA ALA A 87 13.85 -2.42 2.07
C ALA A 87 12.73 -1.38 1.94
N VAL A 88 13.13 -0.11 1.84
CA VAL A 88 12.24 1.01 1.55
C VAL A 88 12.52 1.51 0.14
N HIS A 89 11.46 1.72 -0.64
CA HIS A 89 11.55 2.20 -2.02
C HIS A 89 10.74 3.47 -2.21
N PHE A 90 11.33 4.44 -2.90
CA PHE A 90 10.64 5.63 -3.34
C PHE A 90 10.14 5.45 -4.78
N VAL A 91 8.83 5.48 -4.95
CA VAL A 91 8.18 5.47 -6.27
C VAL A 91 7.80 6.89 -6.64
N ARG A 92 8.23 7.34 -7.82
CA ARG A 92 7.83 8.63 -8.37
C ARG A 92 6.33 8.61 -8.71
N LEU A 93 5.62 9.70 -8.45
CA LEU A 93 4.18 9.77 -8.72
C LEU A 93 3.86 9.74 -10.21
N ASP A 94 4.72 10.34 -11.05
CA ASP A 94 4.58 10.27 -12.52
C ASP A 94 4.74 8.82 -13.03
N ARG A 95 5.63 8.03 -12.43
CA ARG A 95 5.74 6.60 -12.78
C ARG A 95 4.48 5.83 -12.38
N LEU A 96 3.94 6.08 -11.18
CA LEU A 96 2.70 5.45 -10.77
C LEU A 96 1.52 5.85 -11.68
N ALA A 97 1.50 7.09 -12.16
CA ALA A 97 0.45 7.63 -13.03
C ALA A 97 0.52 7.09 -14.47
N ALA A 98 1.64 6.48 -14.89
CA ALA A 98 1.82 6.02 -16.27
C ALA A 98 0.81 4.93 -16.67
N ASP A 99 0.40 4.92 -17.94
CA ASP A 99 -0.67 4.05 -18.45
C ASP A 99 -0.29 2.56 -18.50
N ASP A 100 1.00 2.25 -18.52
CA ASP A 100 1.52 0.87 -18.54
C ASP A 100 1.62 0.23 -17.14
N VAL A 101 1.39 1.00 -16.06
CA VAL A 101 1.50 0.49 -14.68
C VAL A 101 0.38 -0.48 -14.33
N PRO A 102 -0.91 -0.18 -14.54
CA PRO A 102 -1.96 -1.15 -14.30
C PRO A 102 -1.95 -2.21 -15.40
N HIS A 103 -1.69 -3.45 -15.01
CA HIS A 103 -1.72 -4.60 -15.91
C HIS A 103 -2.73 -5.63 -15.40
N TRP A 104 -3.59 -6.11 -16.29
CA TRP A 104 -4.64 -7.06 -15.97
C TRP A 104 -4.31 -8.43 -16.56
N VAL A 105 -4.32 -9.44 -15.71
CA VAL A 105 -4.09 -10.83 -16.11
C VAL A 105 -5.41 -11.59 -16.07
N ASP A 106 -5.85 -12.10 -17.21
CA ASP A 106 -7.04 -12.94 -17.28
C ASP A 106 -6.74 -14.33 -16.70
N ARG A 107 -7.65 -14.84 -15.89
CA ARG A 107 -7.56 -16.17 -15.28
C ARG A 107 -8.48 -17.16 -16.00
N PRO A 108 -8.18 -18.47 -15.89
CA PRO A 108 -9.01 -19.52 -16.53
C PRO A 108 -10.46 -19.54 -16.04
N ASP A 109 -10.75 -19.05 -14.85
CA ASP A 109 -12.09 -18.94 -14.26
C ASP A 109 -12.88 -17.71 -14.75
N GLY A 110 -12.32 -16.94 -15.69
CA GLY A 110 -12.90 -15.71 -16.24
C GLY A 110 -12.70 -14.47 -15.36
N SER A 111 -12.11 -14.60 -14.19
CA SER A 111 -11.75 -13.46 -13.35
C SER A 111 -10.47 -12.77 -13.84
N ARG A 112 -10.25 -11.52 -13.37
CA ARG A 112 -9.06 -10.75 -13.73
C ARG A 112 -8.26 -10.38 -12.48
N LEU A 113 -6.95 -10.53 -12.56
CA LEU A 113 -6.02 -10.18 -11.49
C LEU A 113 -5.27 -8.89 -11.84
N LEU A 114 -5.30 -7.93 -10.91
CA LEU A 114 -4.51 -6.71 -11.03
C LEU A 114 -3.04 -6.95 -10.67
N GLN A 115 -2.16 -6.43 -11.51
CA GLN A 115 -0.74 -6.27 -11.24
C GLN A 115 -0.36 -4.80 -11.48
N LEU A 116 0.20 -4.11 -10.47
CA LEU A 116 0.85 -2.83 -10.72
C LEU A 116 2.32 -3.07 -11.02
N ARG A 117 2.73 -2.87 -12.27
CA ARG A 117 4.10 -3.07 -12.77
C ARG A 117 4.86 -1.75 -12.74
N ILE A 118 5.46 -1.43 -11.60
CA ILE A 118 6.13 -0.15 -11.38
C ILE A 118 7.55 -0.14 -11.98
N GLY A 119 8.20 -1.29 -12.02
CA GLY A 119 9.52 -1.49 -12.61
C GLY A 119 9.79 -2.98 -12.82
N ASP A 120 10.94 -3.32 -13.38
CA ASP A 120 11.29 -4.70 -13.76
C ASP A 120 11.19 -5.71 -12.60
N SER A 121 11.48 -5.27 -11.38
CA SER A 121 11.44 -6.12 -10.18
C SER A 121 10.30 -5.78 -9.23
N MET A 122 9.45 -4.80 -9.57
CA MET A 122 8.37 -4.32 -8.69
C MET A 122 7.00 -4.54 -9.32
N THR A 123 6.44 -5.71 -9.09
CA THR A 123 5.05 -6.05 -9.39
C THR A 123 4.27 -6.16 -8.09
N ILE A 124 3.25 -5.32 -7.93
CA ILE A 124 2.46 -5.22 -6.70
C ILE A 124 1.04 -5.74 -6.96
N HIS A 125 0.59 -6.66 -6.13
CA HIS A 125 -0.74 -7.26 -6.20
C HIS A 125 -1.67 -6.70 -5.11
N ALA A 126 -2.97 -6.99 -5.18
CA ALA A 126 -3.90 -6.67 -4.10
C ALA A 126 -3.52 -7.43 -2.80
N PRO A 127 -3.73 -6.82 -1.63
CA PRO A 127 -4.45 -5.56 -1.38
C PRO A 127 -3.68 -4.29 -1.75
N THR A 128 -2.36 -4.29 -1.60
CA THR A 128 -1.51 -3.09 -1.82
C THR A 128 -1.68 -2.51 -3.22
N GLY A 129 -1.67 -3.36 -4.25
CA GLY A 129 -1.86 -2.93 -5.63
C GLY A 129 -3.24 -2.31 -5.89
N ALA A 130 -4.30 -2.81 -5.24
CA ALA A 130 -5.65 -2.24 -5.34
C ALA A 130 -5.70 -0.83 -4.72
N ILE A 131 -5.14 -0.66 -3.53
CA ILE A 131 -5.06 0.63 -2.84
C ILE A 131 -4.27 1.65 -3.68
N LEU A 132 -3.14 1.24 -4.25
CA LEU A 132 -2.32 2.10 -5.09
C LEU A 132 -3.00 2.44 -6.42
N LEU A 133 -3.80 1.53 -6.99
CA LEU A 133 -4.63 1.83 -8.17
C LEU A 133 -5.65 2.92 -7.84
N GLN A 134 -6.33 2.82 -6.69
CA GLN A 134 -7.28 3.84 -6.28
C GLN A 134 -6.60 5.18 -6.01
N PHE A 135 -5.47 5.18 -5.31
CA PHE A 135 -4.67 6.39 -5.11
C PHE A 135 -4.27 7.03 -6.45
N ARG A 136 -3.74 6.25 -7.38
CA ARG A 136 -3.39 6.69 -8.73
C ARG A 136 -4.57 7.34 -9.42
N ASP A 137 -5.67 6.63 -9.50
CA ASP A 137 -6.82 7.08 -10.28
C ASP A 137 -7.51 8.28 -9.63
N VAL A 138 -7.81 8.22 -8.34
CA VAL A 138 -8.54 9.28 -7.63
C VAL A 138 -7.68 10.53 -7.40
N VAL A 139 -6.46 10.33 -6.87
CA VAL A 139 -5.62 11.45 -6.42
C VAL A 139 -4.79 12.05 -7.56
N LEU A 140 -4.19 11.20 -8.42
CA LEU A 140 -3.29 11.69 -9.46
C LEU A 140 -4.01 11.99 -10.78
N LEU A 141 -5.04 11.23 -11.12
CA LEU A 141 -5.70 11.32 -12.43
C LEU A 141 -7.12 11.89 -12.38
N GLY A 142 -7.68 12.15 -11.19
CA GLY A 142 -9.02 12.70 -11.01
C GLY A 142 -10.15 11.78 -11.54
N ARG A 143 -9.94 10.46 -11.50
CA ARG A 143 -10.89 9.45 -11.96
C ARG A 143 -11.63 8.83 -10.78
N GLU A 144 -12.90 8.50 -10.95
CA GLU A 144 -13.62 7.68 -9.98
C GLU A 144 -13.23 6.21 -10.14
N THR A 145 -12.68 5.61 -9.07
CA THR A 145 -12.28 4.19 -9.06
C THR A 145 -12.62 3.58 -7.71
N ARG A 146 -13.32 2.44 -7.74
CA ARG A 146 -13.60 1.59 -6.57
C ARG A 146 -12.81 0.31 -6.70
N VAL A 147 -12.32 -0.22 -5.57
CA VAL A 147 -11.36 -1.33 -5.55
C VAL A 147 -11.76 -2.48 -4.63
N ALA A 148 -12.88 -2.36 -3.93
CA ALA A 148 -13.35 -3.36 -2.96
C ALA A 148 -13.56 -4.77 -3.56
N ASP A 149 -13.91 -4.83 -4.85
CA ASP A 149 -14.18 -6.09 -5.56
C ASP A 149 -12.94 -6.67 -6.27
N LEU A 150 -11.76 -6.04 -6.12
CA LEU A 150 -10.55 -6.52 -6.74
C LEU A 150 -10.02 -7.78 -6.05
N LEU A 151 -9.70 -8.79 -6.86
CA LEU A 151 -9.24 -10.07 -6.35
C LEU A 151 -7.87 -9.96 -5.69
N GLN A 152 -7.78 -10.54 -4.49
CA GLN A 152 -6.53 -10.75 -3.79
C GLN A 152 -6.01 -12.16 -4.14
N PRO A 153 -4.77 -12.30 -4.65
CA PRO A 153 -4.19 -13.61 -4.91
C PRO A 153 -4.05 -14.44 -3.64
N ASP A 154 -4.31 -15.76 -3.72
CA ASP A 154 -4.28 -16.67 -2.56
C ASP A 154 -2.94 -16.66 -1.82
N TRP A 155 -1.83 -16.48 -2.54
CA TRP A 155 -0.49 -16.45 -1.95
C TRP A 155 -0.17 -15.16 -1.19
N THR A 156 -0.98 -14.10 -1.33
CA THR A 156 -0.77 -12.84 -0.62
C THR A 156 -1.38 -12.81 0.79
N HIS A 157 -2.01 -13.90 1.23
CA HIS A 157 -2.63 -13.98 2.56
C HIS A 157 -2.36 -15.30 3.30
N LYS A 158 -1.41 -16.09 2.80
CA LYS A 158 -0.95 -17.36 3.42
C LYS A 158 0.13 -17.12 4.45
#